data_fbdc40914b40616e7da1391f777cd784
#
_entry.id   fbdc40914b40616e7da1391f777cd784
#
_cell.length_a   1.000
_cell.length_b   1.000
_cell.length_c   1.000
_cell.angle_alpha   90.00
_cell.angle_beta   90.00
_cell.angle_gamma   90.00
#
_symmetry.space_group_name_H-M   'P 1'
#
loop_
_entity.id
_entity.type
_entity.pdbx_description
1 polymer ?
#
loop_
_entity_poly.entity_id
_entity_poly.type
_entity_poly.pdbx_seq_one_letter_code
_entity_poly.pdbx_strand_id
1 'polypeptide(L)'
;QLPNLDQNVILRNRNHERFLSRLDQNKYFVSFKLVGASNYAFNLIVKEKDKEFTERLMQRMREEGIEFRRGSAGGGNQLRQPYLQNILSKEYYKNFPNTEHVHFYGFYIGNFPAMTIEEVDAITNILNGV
;
A
#
# COMPACT_ATOMS: atom_id res chain seq x y z
N GLN A 1 -19.15 12.73 -13.35
CA GLN A 1 -18.38 11.63 -12.74
C GLN A 1 -19.29 10.52 -12.17
N LEU A 2 -20.45 10.85 -11.58
CA LEU A 2 -21.37 9.88 -11.00
C LEU A 2 -21.84 8.76 -11.95
N PRO A 3 -22.19 9.03 -13.23
CA PRO A 3 -22.65 7.97 -14.14
C PRO A 3 -21.64 6.83 -14.38
N ASN A 4 -20.36 7.10 -14.19
CA ASN A 4 -19.28 6.11 -14.41
C ASN A 4 -18.71 5.54 -13.12
N LEU A 5 -19.26 5.90 -11.94
CA LEU A 5 -18.67 5.53 -10.65
C LEU A 5 -18.62 4.01 -10.47
N ASP A 6 -19.73 3.33 -10.68
CA ASP A 6 -19.82 1.88 -10.48
C ASP A 6 -18.89 1.13 -11.43
N GLN A 7 -18.85 1.54 -12.72
CA GLN A 7 -17.93 0.96 -13.68
C GLN A 7 -16.46 1.16 -13.29
N ASN A 8 -16.11 2.34 -12.79
CA ASN A 8 -14.77 2.64 -12.33
C ASN A 8 -14.38 1.80 -11.09
N VAL A 9 -15.32 1.55 -10.18
CA VAL A 9 -15.11 0.65 -9.03
C VAL A 9 -14.88 -0.78 -9.48
N ILE A 10 -15.66 -1.29 -10.44
CA ILE A 10 -15.48 -2.63 -11.02
C ILE A 10 -14.08 -2.78 -11.62
N LEU A 11 -13.64 -1.81 -12.43
CA LEU A 11 -12.32 -1.84 -13.06
C LEU A 11 -11.18 -1.80 -12.02
N ARG A 12 -11.29 -0.94 -11.00
CA ARG A 12 -10.31 -0.88 -9.90
C ARG A 12 -10.26 -2.18 -9.10
N ASN A 13 -11.39 -2.79 -8.84
CA ASN A 13 -11.45 -4.07 -8.11
C ASN A 13 -10.79 -5.19 -8.93
N ARG A 14 -11.05 -5.28 -10.22
CA ARG A 14 -10.38 -6.20 -11.15
C ARG A 14 -8.85 -6.03 -11.10
N ASN A 15 -8.38 -4.80 -11.22
CA ASN A 15 -6.95 -4.50 -11.18
C ASN A 15 -6.34 -4.88 -9.82
N HIS A 16 -7.05 -4.60 -8.73
CA HIS A 16 -6.58 -4.90 -7.37
C HIS A 16 -6.53 -6.40 -7.09
N GLU A 17 -7.51 -7.16 -7.53
CA GLU A 17 -7.50 -8.64 -7.47
C GLU A 17 -6.32 -9.21 -8.25
N ARG A 18 -6.09 -8.71 -9.47
CA ARG A 18 -4.94 -9.10 -10.28
C ARG A 18 -3.63 -8.80 -9.56
N PHE A 19 -3.48 -7.59 -9.03
CA PHE A 19 -2.29 -7.16 -8.28
C PHE A 19 -2.00 -8.12 -7.11
N LEU A 20 -2.98 -8.38 -6.24
CA LEU A 20 -2.79 -9.26 -5.08
C LEU A 20 -2.48 -10.71 -5.49
N SER A 21 -3.09 -11.21 -6.56
CA SER A 21 -2.87 -12.58 -7.04
C SER A 21 -1.46 -12.81 -7.57
N ARG A 22 -0.76 -11.73 -7.96
CA ARG A 22 0.58 -11.79 -8.56
C ARG A 22 1.70 -11.45 -7.59
N LEU A 23 1.40 -10.78 -6.47
CA LEU A 23 2.41 -10.43 -5.47
C LEU A 23 3.04 -11.68 -4.83
N ASP A 24 4.34 -11.64 -4.61
CA ASP A 24 5.05 -12.65 -3.85
C ASP A 24 4.64 -12.59 -2.37
N GLN A 25 3.88 -13.60 -1.95
CA GLN A 25 3.34 -13.72 -0.59
C GLN A 25 4.42 -13.95 0.48
N ASN A 26 5.65 -14.29 0.10
CA ASN A 26 6.77 -14.38 1.03
C ASN A 26 7.30 -12.99 1.39
N LYS A 27 7.20 -12.03 0.47
CA LYS A 27 7.70 -10.65 0.62
C LYS A 27 6.61 -9.68 1.08
N TYR A 28 5.37 -9.87 0.64
CA TYR A 28 4.28 -8.91 0.81
C TYR A 28 3.05 -9.52 1.47
N PHE A 29 2.34 -8.69 2.23
CA PHE A 29 1.05 -9.04 2.79
C PHE A 29 -0.04 -8.93 1.70
N VAL A 30 -0.82 -10.00 1.50
CA VAL A 30 -1.85 -10.08 0.44
C VAL A 30 -3.26 -10.37 0.97
N SER A 31 -3.41 -10.59 2.27
CA SER A 31 -4.71 -10.94 2.87
C SER A 31 -5.43 -9.72 3.40
N PHE A 32 -6.26 -9.09 2.55
CA PHE A 32 -7.06 -7.92 2.90
C PHE A 32 -8.56 -8.25 2.93
N LYS A 33 -9.30 -7.57 3.81
CA LYS A 33 -10.78 -7.57 3.78
C LYS A 33 -11.24 -6.53 2.77
N LEU A 34 -11.69 -6.98 1.60
CA LEU A 34 -12.00 -6.11 0.46
C LEU A 34 -13.50 -5.83 0.28
N VAL A 35 -14.38 -6.43 1.10
CA VAL A 35 -15.83 -6.23 0.98
C VAL A 35 -16.17 -4.75 1.20
N GLY A 36 -16.83 -4.14 0.21
CA GLY A 36 -17.21 -2.73 0.21
C GLY A 36 -16.09 -1.75 -0.14
N ALA A 37 -14.89 -2.23 -0.49
CA ALA A 37 -13.77 -1.38 -0.88
C ALA A 37 -13.89 -0.93 -2.35
N SER A 38 -13.49 0.31 -2.64
CA SER A 38 -13.38 0.85 -4.01
C SER A 38 -11.98 0.73 -4.61
N ASN A 39 -11.00 0.32 -3.81
CA ASN A 39 -9.62 0.01 -4.18
C ASN A 39 -8.96 1.08 -5.06
N TYR A 40 -9.04 2.37 -4.66
CA TYR A 40 -8.45 3.48 -5.41
C TYR A 40 -6.92 3.42 -5.51
N ALA A 41 -6.30 2.59 -4.69
CA ALA A 41 -4.87 2.35 -4.68
C ALA A 41 -4.57 0.88 -4.42
N PHE A 42 -3.42 0.41 -4.90
CA PHE A 42 -2.81 -0.85 -4.50
C PHE A 42 -2.11 -0.68 -3.17
N ASN A 43 -2.57 -1.39 -2.14
CA ASN A 43 -1.90 -1.42 -0.86
C ASN A 43 -0.74 -2.43 -0.92
N LEU A 44 0.47 -1.94 -0.74
CA LEU A 44 1.70 -2.73 -0.72
C LEU A 44 2.28 -2.69 0.70
N ILE A 45 2.28 -3.80 1.40
CA ILE A 45 2.82 -3.89 2.77
C ILE A 45 3.91 -4.96 2.77
N VAL A 46 5.13 -4.55 3.07
CA VAL A 46 6.27 -5.48 3.26
C VAL A 46 5.98 -6.34 4.48
N LYS A 47 6.11 -7.65 4.36
CA LYS A 47 5.69 -8.62 5.38
C LYS A 47 6.59 -8.57 6.62
N GLU A 48 7.88 -8.54 6.38
CA GLU A 48 8.88 -8.54 7.44
C GLU A 48 9.36 -7.11 7.75
N LYS A 49 9.85 -6.88 8.98
CA LYS A 49 10.42 -5.59 9.39
C LYS A 49 11.87 -5.45 8.89
N ASP A 50 12.02 -5.52 7.57
CA ASP A 50 13.31 -5.41 6.89
C ASP A 50 13.46 -4.01 6.28
N LYS A 51 14.31 -3.20 6.92
CA LYS A 51 14.59 -1.83 6.50
C LYS A 51 15.39 -1.79 5.20
N GLU A 52 16.36 -2.68 5.04
CA GLU A 52 17.22 -2.72 3.85
C GLU A 52 16.42 -3.16 2.62
N PHE A 53 15.59 -4.18 2.75
CA PHE A 53 14.66 -4.58 1.70
C PHE A 53 13.72 -3.41 1.34
N THR A 54 13.18 -2.73 2.34
CA THR A 54 12.26 -1.61 2.14
C THR A 54 12.93 -0.45 1.38
N GLU A 55 14.20 -0.16 1.66
CA GLU A 55 14.98 0.86 0.96
C GLU A 55 15.26 0.45 -0.48
N ARG A 56 15.66 -0.81 -0.74
CA ARG A 56 15.82 -1.34 -2.10
C ARG A 56 14.51 -1.29 -2.89
N LEU A 57 13.39 -1.64 -2.26
CA LEU A 57 12.07 -1.58 -2.87
C LEU A 57 11.71 -0.15 -3.31
N MET A 58 11.92 0.84 -2.44
CA MET A 58 11.68 2.25 -2.78
C MET A 58 12.59 2.73 -3.91
N GLN A 59 13.86 2.33 -3.90
CA GLN A 59 14.80 2.67 -4.95
C GLN A 59 14.34 2.07 -6.29
N ARG A 60 14.00 0.78 -6.30
CA ARG A 60 13.52 0.09 -7.50
C ARG A 60 12.25 0.73 -8.07
N MET A 61 11.28 1.04 -7.23
CA MET A 61 10.06 1.73 -7.68
C MET A 61 10.37 3.08 -8.34
N ARG A 62 11.31 3.87 -7.79
CA ARG A 62 11.71 5.16 -8.39
C ARG A 62 12.41 4.98 -9.73
N GLU A 63 13.33 4.02 -9.84
CA GLU A 63 14.08 3.71 -11.08
C GLU A 63 13.13 3.29 -12.21
N GLU A 64 12.07 2.57 -11.88
CA GLU A 64 11.05 2.10 -12.83
C GLU A 64 9.89 3.10 -13.04
N GLY A 65 9.97 4.29 -12.45
CA GLY A 65 8.95 5.32 -12.60
C GLY A 65 7.62 5.01 -11.92
N ILE A 66 7.59 4.10 -10.95
CA ILE A 66 6.39 3.78 -10.16
C ILE A 66 6.21 4.84 -9.08
N GLU A 67 5.19 5.69 -9.22
CA GLU A 67 4.81 6.65 -8.18
C GLU A 67 4.17 5.92 -6.99
N PHE A 68 4.67 6.18 -5.80
CA PHE A 68 4.15 5.60 -4.56
C PHE A 68 4.13 6.61 -3.43
N ARG A 69 3.29 6.36 -2.44
CA ARG A 69 3.32 7.05 -1.15
C ARG A 69 3.53 6.04 -0.02
N ARG A 70 4.18 6.50 1.05
CA ARG A 70 4.47 5.66 2.22
C ARG A 70 3.30 5.62 3.19
N GLY A 71 3.26 4.60 4.05
CA GLY A 71 2.33 4.50 5.17
C GLY A 71 2.42 5.67 6.16
N SER A 72 3.53 6.42 6.15
CA SER A 72 3.71 7.65 6.92
C SER A 72 3.16 8.90 6.23
N ALA A 73 2.70 8.82 4.97
CA ALA A 73 2.11 9.97 4.27
C ALA A 73 0.85 10.47 5.00
N GLY A 74 0.65 11.80 5.03
CA GLY A 74 -0.48 12.40 5.76
C GLY A 74 -0.41 12.26 7.29
N GLY A 75 0.79 11.98 7.84
CA GLY A 75 1.02 11.83 9.27
C GLY A 75 1.13 10.36 9.73
N GLY A 76 0.74 9.40 8.92
CA GLY A 76 0.87 7.96 9.20
C GLY A 76 0.17 7.51 10.47
N ASN A 77 0.90 6.87 11.39
CA ASN A 77 0.35 6.54 12.70
C ASN A 77 0.11 7.83 13.51
N GLN A 78 -1.16 8.21 13.63
CA GLN A 78 -1.57 9.46 14.28
C GLN A 78 -1.14 9.54 15.76
N LEU A 79 -0.98 8.39 16.42
CA LEU A 79 -0.54 8.32 17.82
C LEU A 79 0.90 8.80 18.01
N ARG A 80 1.67 8.94 16.93
CA ARG A 80 3.03 9.52 16.95
C ARG A 80 3.03 11.04 16.78
N GLN A 81 1.89 11.64 16.48
CA GLN A 81 1.82 13.08 16.24
C GLN A 81 1.87 13.87 17.54
N PRO A 82 2.57 15.03 17.57
CA PRO A 82 2.78 15.81 18.79
C PRO A 82 1.47 16.18 19.51
N TYR A 83 0.41 16.49 18.75
CA TYR A 83 -0.88 16.89 19.33
C TYR A 83 -1.56 15.77 20.14
N LEU A 84 -1.35 14.49 19.78
CA LEU A 84 -1.85 13.37 20.57
C LEU A 84 -0.92 13.00 21.73
N GLN A 85 0.38 13.23 21.60
CA GLN A 85 1.33 12.98 22.68
C GLN A 85 1.13 13.90 23.90
N ASN A 86 0.44 15.02 23.71
CA ASN A 86 0.03 15.90 24.81
C ASN A 86 -1.18 15.38 25.61
N ILE A 87 -1.95 14.44 25.03
CA ILE A 87 -3.20 13.90 25.61
C ILE A 87 -2.98 12.46 26.08
N LEU A 88 -2.18 11.69 25.33
CA LEU A 88 -1.88 10.28 25.57
C LEU A 88 -0.42 10.13 26.02
N SER A 89 -0.07 8.99 26.62
CA SER A 89 1.34 8.70 26.93
C SER A 89 2.17 8.68 25.64
N LYS A 90 3.42 9.14 25.72
CA LYS A 90 4.35 9.19 24.57
C LYS A 90 4.57 7.83 23.88
N GLU A 91 4.29 6.73 24.58
CA GLU A 91 4.47 5.38 24.08
C GLU A 91 3.15 4.67 23.73
N TYR A 92 2.03 5.38 23.80
CA TYR A 92 0.70 4.79 23.55
C TYR A 92 0.59 4.09 22.19
N TYR A 93 1.30 4.56 21.16
CA TYR A 93 1.38 3.93 19.84
C TYR A 93 1.87 2.47 19.89
N LYS A 94 2.62 2.05 20.89
CA LYS A 94 3.12 0.68 21.05
C LYS A 94 2.00 -0.35 21.22
N ASN A 95 0.81 0.08 21.65
CA ASN A 95 -0.36 -0.78 21.78
C ASN A 95 -0.97 -1.17 20.42
N PHE A 96 -0.49 -0.57 19.32
CA PHE A 96 -1.01 -0.76 17.96
C PHE A 96 0.09 -1.22 16.99
N PRO A 97 0.64 -2.45 17.18
CA PRO A 97 1.80 -2.92 16.43
C PRO A 97 1.55 -3.03 14.92
N ASN A 98 0.32 -3.32 14.50
CA ASN A 98 -0.05 -3.40 13.09
C ASN A 98 -0.04 -2.01 12.43
N THR A 99 -0.54 -0.98 13.12
CA THR A 99 -0.49 0.41 12.65
C THR A 99 0.95 0.90 12.54
N GLU A 100 1.80 0.54 13.52
CA GLU A 100 3.23 0.81 13.47
C GLU A 100 3.90 0.12 12.28
N HIS A 101 3.54 -1.14 12.01
CA HIS A 101 4.09 -1.86 10.89
C HIS A 101 3.73 -1.16 9.56
N VAL A 102 2.47 -0.82 9.35
CA VAL A 102 2.04 -0.11 8.14
C VAL A 102 2.71 1.27 8.02
N HIS A 103 2.89 2.00 9.13
CA HIS A 103 3.56 3.30 9.13
C HIS A 103 4.97 3.23 8.51
N PHE A 104 5.76 2.20 8.82
CA PHE A 104 7.14 2.07 8.36
C PHE A 104 7.29 1.25 7.07
N TYR A 105 6.46 0.23 6.88
CA TYR A 105 6.59 -0.81 5.87
C TYR A 105 5.42 -0.86 4.87
N GLY A 106 4.47 0.06 5.01
CA GLY A 106 3.34 0.21 4.11
C GLY A 106 3.61 1.24 3.01
N PHE A 107 3.06 0.97 1.84
CA PHE A 107 3.03 1.85 0.67
C PHE A 107 1.68 1.78 0.00
N TYR A 108 1.35 2.76 -0.80
CA TYR A 108 0.27 2.64 -1.77
C TYR A 108 0.66 3.23 -3.12
N ILE A 109 0.22 2.55 -4.17
CA ILE A 109 0.45 2.89 -5.58
C ILE A 109 -0.92 3.19 -6.18
N GLY A 110 -1.04 4.20 -7.04
CA GLY A 110 -2.32 4.57 -7.65
C GLY A 110 -2.92 3.41 -8.47
N ASN A 111 -4.22 3.18 -8.31
CA ASN A 111 -4.99 2.23 -9.10
C ASN A 111 -6.02 2.98 -9.94
N PHE A 112 -5.73 3.16 -11.23
CA PHE A 112 -6.58 3.91 -12.14
C PHE A 112 -7.52 2.96 -12.91
N PRO A 113 -8.80 3.34 -13.14
CA PRO A 113 -9.73 2.50 -13.92
C PRO A 113 -9.23 2.15 -15.31
N ALA A 114 -8.49 3.07 -15.94
CA ALA A 114 -7.96 2.88 -17.30
C ALA A 114 -6.69 2.01 -17.35
N MET A 115 -6.13 1.61 -16.19
CA MET A 115 -4.95 0.75 -16.15
C MET A 115 -5.25 -0.62 -16.74
N THR A 116 -4.37 -1.09 -17.62
CA THR A 116 -4.49 -2.42 -18.24
C THR A 116 -3.97 -3.52 -17.31
N ILE A 117 -4.34 -4.76 -17.61
CA ILE A 117 -3.84 -5.93 -16.86
C ILE A 117 -2.33 -6.10 -17.06
N GLU A 118 -1.83 -5.80 -18.26
CA GLU A 118 -0.41 -5.85 -18.59
C GLU A 118 0.41 -4.84 -17.77
N GLU A 119 -0.13 -3.63 -17.54
CA GLU A 119 0.50 -2.63 -16.66
C GLU A 119 0.52 -3.09 -15.20
N VAL A 120 -0.56 -3.71 -14.71
CA VAL A 120 -0.59 -4.30 -13.36
C VAL A 120 0.43 -5.43 -13.24
N ASP A 121 0.54 -6.29 -14.26
CA ASP A 121 1.52 -7.37 -14.31
C ASP A 121 2.96 -6.84 -14.34
N ALA A 122 3.23 -5.79 -15.10
CA ALA A 122 4.54 -5.14 -15.15
C ALA A 122 4.93 -4.61 -13.75
N ILE A 123 4.02 -3.88 -13.08
CA ILE A 123 4.24 -3.38 -11.72
C ILE A 123 4.58 -4.55 -10.77
N THR A 124 3.77 -5.61 -10.76
CA THR A 124 4.00 -6.74 -9.85
C THR A 124 5.28 -7.50 -10.14
N ASN A 125 5.69 -7.63 -11.40
CA ASN A 125 6.98 -8.23 -11.78
C ASN A 125 8.16 -7.41 -11.24
N ILE A 126 8.09 -6.08 -11.32
CA ILE A 126 9.10 -5.18 -10.76
C ILE A 126 9.20 -5.36 -9.23
N LEU A 127 8.06 -5.35 -8.54
CA LEU A 127 8.00 -5.49 -7.07
C LEU A 127 8.54 -6.86 -6.60
N ASN A 128 8.20 -7.93 -7.31
CA ASN A 128 8.65 -9.29 -6.98
C ASN A 128 10.14 -9.49 -7.26
N GLY A 129 10.73 -8.70 -8.16
CA GLY A 129 12.14 -8.77 -8.53
C GLY A 129 13.12 -8.10 -7.56
N VAL A 130 12.64 -7.49 -6.47
CA VAL A 130 13.47 -6.80 -5.46
C VAL A 130 14.26 -7.76 -4.55
#